data_cd73bf35ed2203b099353139bcdf3513
#
_entry.id   cd73bf35ed2203b099353139bcdf3513
#
_cell.length_a   1.000
_cell.length_b   1.000
_cell.length_c   1.000
_cell.angle_alpha   90.00
_cell.angle_beta   90.00
_cell.angle_gamma   90.00
#
_symmetry.space_group_name_H-M   'P 1'
#
loop_
_entity.id
_entity.type
_entity.pdbx_description
1 polymer ?
#
loop_
_entity_poly.entity_id
_entity_poly.type
_entity_poly.pdbx_seq_one_letter_code
_entity_poly.pdbx_strand_id
1 'polypeptide(L)'
;YYGIEKLDRAIGNKIIEGILEGCRLSKIDLAGGETAEMPGHYLDGNFDLVGFAIGINEKAEILNNSKVKKEDVILGIPSSGFHSNGYTLIHQIINKHGLNEDREFLEQLLTPTKIYTDLVADITNRFEVHSMAHITGGGLEENLSRAVPQALTAKVDLSSFKIPPLFLQIKELGSMEQSELLKVFNCGIGYCLIVNQHDAQKIISEFPEIKSIGFISNRNDSAFEFV
;
A
#
# COMPACT_ATOMS: atom_id res chain seq x y z
N TYR A 1 0.10 -6.66 -19.33
CA TYR A 1 -0.72 -7.68 -19.97
C TYR A 1 -2.19 -7.41 -19.65
N TYR A 2 -3.03 -7.48 -20.68
CA TYR A 2 -4.47 -7.33 -20.60
C TYR A 2 -5.13 -8.60 -21.16
N GLY A 3 -5.67 -9.43 -20.27
CA GLY A 3 -6.41 -10.67 -20.61
C GLY A 3 -7.90 -10.45 -20.51
N ILE A 4 -8.67 -10.84 -21.54
CA ILE A 4 -10.11 -10.63 -21.61
C ILE A 4 -10.78 -11.73 -22.44
N GLU A 5 -12.08 -11.97 -22.24
CA GLU A 5 -12.81 -12.91 -23.08
C GLU A 5 -12.93 -12.41 -24.50
N LYS A 6 -13.45 -11.18 -24.68
CA LYS A 6 -13.60 -10.52 -25.98
C LYS A 6 -13.31 -9.04 -25.84
N LEU A 7 -12.51 -8.50 -26.73
CA LEU A 7 -12.08 -7.11 -26.68
C LEU A 7 -13.22 -6.15 -27.06
N ASP A 8 -13.65 -5.35 -26.10
CA ASP A 8 -14.37 -4.11 -26.34
C ASP A 8 -13.37 -2.95 -26.45
N ARG A 9 -13.31 -2.35 -27.66
CA ARG A 9 -12.34 -1.27 -27.90
C ARG A 9 -12.57 -0.03 -27.06
N ALA A 10 -13.84 0.29 -26.71
CA ALA A 10 -14.14 1.47 -25.90
C ALA A 10 -13.67 1.29 -24.46
N ILE A 11 -13.88 0.10 -23.90
CA ILE A 11 -13.40 -0.28 -22.57
C ILE A 11 -11.88 -0.39 -22.57
N GLY A 12 -11.32 -1.09 -23.55
CA GLY A 12 -9.85 -1.25 -23.67
C GLY A 12 -9.11 0.07 -23.77
N ASN A 13 -9.62 1.04 -24.53
CA ASN A 13 -9.02 2.38 -24.61
C ASN A 13 -9.01 3.08 -23.24
N LYS A 14 -10.11 3.04 -22.47
CA LYS A 14 -10.16 3.62 -21.13
C LYS A 14 -9.19 2.96 -20.16
N ILE A 15 -9.00 1.64 -20.26
CA ILE A 15 -8.02 0.91 -19.47
C ILE A 15 -6.60 1.38 -19.79
N ILE A 16 -6.26 1.48 -21.08
CA ILE A 16 -4.94 1.97 -21.52
C ILE A 16 -4.72 3.43 -21.11
N GLU A 17 -5.72 4.29 -21.25
CA GLU A 17 -5.66 5.67 -20.77
C GLU A 17 -5.35 5.73 -19.27
N GLY A 18 -6.00 4.90 -18.45
CA GLY A 18 -5.71 4.79 -17.02
C GLY A 18 -4.29 4.32 -16.73
N ILE A 19 -3.78 3.33 -17.48
CA ILE A 19 -2.40 2.84 -17.36
C ILE A 19 -1.41 3.97 -17.71
N LEU A 20 -1.63 4.66 -18.83
CA LEU A 20 -0.78 5.78 -19.26
C LEU A 20 -0.77 6.92 -18.23
N GLU A 21 -1.92 7.24 -17.65
CA GLU A 21 -1.98 8.25 -16.59
C GLU A 21 -1.20 7.80 -15.34
N GLY A 22 -1.34 6.54 -14.92
CA GLY A 22 -0.54 5.96 -13.84
C GLY A 22 0.96 6.03 -14.11
N CYS A 23 1.39 5.71 -15.33
CA CYS A 23 2.78 5.83 -15.76
C CYS A 23 3.26 7.29 -15.72
N ARG A 24 2.45 8.22 -16.25
CA ARG A 24 2.77 9.66 -16.23
C ARG A 24 2.94 10.19 -14.80
N LEU A 25 2.03 9.84 -13.90
CA LEU A 25 2.09 10.24 -12.49
C LEU A 25 3.28 9.62 -11.75
N SER A 26 3.67 8.41 -12.14
CA SER A 26 4.82 7.70 -11.56
C SER A 26 6.16 8.09 -12.22
N LYS A 27 6.12 8.92 -13.28
CA LYS A 27 7.31 9.31 -14.09
C LYS A 27 8.07 8.12 -14.65
N ILE A 28 7.34 7.13 -15.14
CA ILE A 28 7.87 5.96 -15.83
C ILE A 28 7.28 5.85 -17.22
N ASP A 29 7.98 5.20 -18.13
CA ASP A 29 7.52 4.94 -19.49
C ASP A 29 6.79 3.60 -19.56
N LEU A 30 5.71 3.55 -20.35
CA LEU A 30 5.10 2.29 -20.75
C LEU A 30 5.94 1.68 -21.90
N ALA A 31 6.77 0.70 -21.57
CA ALA A 31 7.68 0.09 -22.53
C ALA A 31 6.98 -0.82 -23.56
N GLY A 32 5.80 -1.34 -23.23
CA GLY A 32 5.03 -2.21 -24.10
C GLY A 32 3.99 -3.00 -23.34
N GLY A 33 3.37 -3.95 -24.01
CA GLY A 33 2.36 -4.82 -23.42
C GLY A 33 1.81 -5.81 -24.44
N GLU A 34 0.89 -6.64 -23.98
CA GLU A 34 0.17 -7.63 -24.75
C GLU A 34 -1.29 -7.61 -24.38
N THR A 35 -2.16 -7.82 -25.36
CA THR A 35 -3.61 -8.01 -25.15
C THR A 35 -4.01 -9.35 -25.70
N ALA A 36 -4.62 -10.20 -24.88
CA ALA A 36 -5.05 -11.52 -25.29
C ALA A 36 -6.57 -11.68 -25.12
N GLU A 37 -7.24 -12.07 -26.22
CA GLU A 37 -8.61 -12.57 -26.19
C GLU A 37 -8.57 -14.08 -25.88
N MET A 38 -9.25 -14.49 -24.81
CA MET A 38 -9.33 -15.88 -24.37
C MET A 38 -10.78 -16.31 -24.15
N PRO A 39 -11.54 -16.58 -25.23
CA PRO A 39 -12.93 -16.98 -25.14
C PRO A 39 -13.11 -18.25 -24.28
N GLY A 40 -14.08 -18.23 -23.37
CA GLY A 40 -14.36 -19.33 -22.47
C GLY A 40 -13.43 -19.45 -21.25
N HIS A 41 -12.41 -18.58 -21.13
CA HIS A 41 -11.53 -18.52 -19.96
C HIS A 41 -12.03 -17.48 -18.93
N TYR A 42 -12.45 -16.31 -19.39
CA TYR A 42 -13.07 -15.28 -18.57
C TYR A 42 -14.60 -15.35 -18.65
N LEU A 43 -15.27 -14.92 -17.59
CA LEU A 43 -16.71 -14.62 -17.65
C LEU A 43 -16.92 -13.31 -18.41
N ASP A 44 -18.10 -13.15 -19.03
CA ASP A 44 -18.43 -11.96 -19.79
C ASP A 44 -18.23 -10.68 -18.97
N GLY A 45 -17.49 -9.74 -19.53
CA GLY A 45 -17.15 -8.48 -18.89
C GLY A 45 -15.97 -8.54 -17.89
N ASN A 46 -15.47 -9.73 -17.54
CA ASN A 46 -14.30 -9.85 -16.68
C ASN A 46 -13.01 -9.76 -17.48
N PHE A 47 -11.99 -9.20 -16.83
CA PHE A 47 -10.65 -9.08 -17.40
C PHE A 47 -9.57 -9.10 -16.30
N ASP A 48 -8.34 -9.39 -16.70
CA ASP A 48 -7.16 -9.28 -15.85
C ASP A 48 -6.19 -8.23 -16.39
N LEU A 49 -5.61 -7.45 -15.49
CA LEU A 49 -4.50 -6.55 -15.76
C LEU A 49 -3.29 -6.99 -14.95
N VAL A 50 -2.16 -7.21 -15.63
CA VAL A 50 -0.89 -7.56 -14.98
C VAL A 50 0.15 -6.51 -15.35
N GLY A 51 0.67 -5.80 -14.36
CA GLY A 51 1.79 -4.87 -14.51
C GLY A 51 3.11 -5.55 -14.21
N PHE A 52 4.13 -5.29 -15.03
CA PHE A 52 5.50 -5.72 -14.81
C PHE A 52 6.42 -4.50 -14.88
N ALA A 53 7.14 -4.21 -13.81
CA ALA A 53 8.02 -3.05 -13.72
C ALA A 53 9.49 -3.47 -13.72
N ILE A 54 10.32 -2.72 -14.44
CA ILE A 54 11.78 -2.88 -14.45
C ILE A 54 12.39 -1.58 -13.95
N GLY A 55 13.30 -1.68 -12.99
CA GLY A 55 14.08 -0.57 -12.46
C GLY A 55 15.57 -0.92 -12.42
N ILE A 56 16.40 0.11 -12.42
CA ILE A 56 17.87 -0.02 -12.30
C ILE A 56 18.32 0.87 -11.14
N ASN A 57 19.21 0.34 -10.29
CA ASN A 57 19.83 1.10 -9.23
C ASN A 57 21.30 0.70 -9.06
N GLU A 58 22.13 1.59 -8.56
CA GLU A 58 23.50 1.26 -8.18
C GLU A 58 23.49 0.29 -6.99
N LYS A 59 24.31 -0.76 -7.07
CA LYS A 59 24.35 -1.79 -6.02
C LYS A 59 24.64 -1.23 -4.63
N ALA A 60 25.45 -0.18 -4.55
CA ALA A 60 25.82 0.49 -3.30
C ALA A 60 24.65 1.30 -2.68
N GLU A 61 23.66 1.66 -3.50
CA GLU A 61 22.50 2.48 -3.10
C GLU A 61 21.26 1.64 -2.79
N ILE A 62 21.34 0.32 -2.99
CA ILE A 62 20.23 -0.57 -2.66
C ILE A 62 19.92 -0.46 -1.17
N LEU A 63 18.76 0.08 -0.87
CA LEU A 63 18.27 0.18 0.49
C LEU A 63 17.90 -1.22 1.00
N ASN A 64 18.48 -1.58 2.12
CA ASN A 64 18.15 -2.79 2.86
C ASN A 64 18.01 -2.43 4.35
N ASN A 65 17.54 -3.39 5.15
CA ASN A 65 17.29 -3.15 6.57
C ASN A 65 18.54 -3.16 7.47
N SER A 66 19.76 -3.30 6.93
CA SER A 66 20.99 -3.41 7.73
C SER A 66 21.34 -2.15 8.51
N LYS A 67 20.83 -0.99 8.08
CA LYS A 67 21.05 0.31 8.76
C LYS A 67 20.07 0.56 9.90
N VAL A 68 18.98 -0.23 10.00
CA VAL A 68 17.97 -0.05 11.04
C VAL A 68 18.55 -0.32 12.42
N LYS A 69 18.28 0.58 13.35
CA LYS A 69 18.81 0.55 14.72
C LYS A 69 17.68 0.68 15.74
N LYS A 70 17.95 0.24 16.95
CA LYS A 70 17.11 0.55 18.10
C LYS A 70 16.93 2.06 18.23
N GLU A 71 15.70 2.48 18.56
CA GLU A 71 15.29 3.89 18.72
C GLU A 71 15.08 4.64 17.39
N ASP A 72 15.27 3.99 16.23
CA ASP A 72 14.79 4.55 14.97
C ASP A 72 13.27 4.75 15.03
N VAL A 73 12.80 5.79 14.36
CA VAL A 73 11.39 6.17 14.29
C VAL A 73 10.75 5.55 13.06
N ILE A 74 9.54 5.02 13.24
CA ILE A 74 8.70 4.57 12.14
C ILE A 74 7.78 5.71 11.75
N LEU A 75 7.95 6.22 10.53
CA LEU A 75 7.09 7.23 9.93
C LEU A 75 6.05 6.56 9.04
N GLY A 76 4.77 6.92 9.22
CA GLY A 76 3.67 6.47 8.39
C GLY A 76 3.22 7.55 7.41
N ILE A 77 3.10 7.18 6.14
CA ILE A 77 2.57 8.01 5.06
C ILE A 77 1.14 7.53 4.78
N PRO A 78 0.14 8.44 4.76
CA PRO A 78 -1.25 8.04 4.57
C PRO A 78 -1.51 7.31 3.25
N SER A 79 -2.40 6.31 3.30
CA SER A 79 -3.00 5.73 2.10
C SER A 79 -4.13 6.61 1.56
N SER A 80 -4.54 6.36 0.32
CA SER A 80 -5.73 6.97 -0.29
C SER A 80 -7.02 6.17 -0.04
N GLY A 81 -6.90 4.98 0.54
CA GLY A 81 -7.99 4.03 0.76
C GLY A 81 -7.44 2.61 0.90
N PHE A 82 -8.22 1.62 0.48
CA PHE A 82 -7.84 0.20 0.57
C PHE A 82 -6.65 -0.16 -0.32
N HIS A 83 -6.35 0.68 -1.32
CA HIS A 83 -5.42 0.36 -2.38
C HIS A 83 -5.91 -0.89 -3.15
N SER A 84 -5.06 -1.89 -3.35
CA SER A 84 -5.43 -3.08 -4.13
C SER A 84 -5.48 -4.36 -3.28
N ASN A 85 -5.75 -4.24 -1.96
CA ASN A 85 -5.69 -5.38 -1.04
C ASN A 85 -7.01 -5.61 -0.31
N GLY A 86 -7.28 -6.89 0.02
CA GLY A 86 -8.46 -7.27 0.80
C GLY A 86 -9.76 -7.36 0.02
N TYR A 87 -9.75 -7.24 -1.31
CA TYR A 87 -10.97 -7.19 -2.13
C TYR A 87 -11.77 -8.48 -2.13
N THR A 88 -11.18 -9.64 -1.91
CA THR A 88 -11.94 -10.89 -1.72
C THR A 88 -12.94 -10.76 -0.57
N LEU A 89 -12.49 -10.21 0.56
CA LEU A 89 -13.34 -9.97 1.72
C LEU A 89 -14.35 -8.85 1.45
N ILE A 90 -13.92 -7.75 0.83
CA ILE A 90 -14.80 -6.63 0.45
C ILE A 90 -15.94 -7.12 -0.45
N HIS A 91 -15.66 -7.93 -1.48
CA HIS A 91 -16.68 -8.50 -2.35
C HIS A 91 -17.68 -9.40 -1.59
N GLN A 92 -17.20 -10.21 -0.64
CA GLN A 92 -18.08 -11.01 0.21
C GLN A 92 -19.03 -10.13 1.03
N ILE A 93 -18.53 -9.04 1.59
CA ILE A 93 -19.30 -8.07 2.39
C ILE A 93 -20.33 -7.37 1.49
N ILE A 94 -19.92 -6.86 0.32
CA ILE A 94 -20.81 -6.21 -0.66
C ILE A 94 -21.97 -7.14 -1.02
N ASN A 95 -21.67 -8.38 -1.39
CA ASN A 95 -22.68 -9.37 -1.79
C ASN A 95 -23.62 -9.72 -0.64
N LYS A 96 -23.08 -9.92 0.56
CA LYS A 96 -23.86 -10.26 1.77
C LYS A 96 -24.86 -9.17 2.14
N HIS A 97 -24.50 -7.91 1.95
CA HIS A 97 -25.30 -6.76 2.35
C HIS A 97 -26.05 -6.09 1.19
N GLY A 98 -25.95 -6.60 -0.03
CA GLY A 98 -26.66 -6.07 -1.21
C GLY A 98 -26.17 -4.68 -1.63
N LEU A 99 -24.87 -4.35 -1.42
CA LEU A 99 -24.28 -3.02 -1.69
C LEU A 99 -23.80 -2.86 -3.13
N ASN A 100 -24.15 -3.79 -4.04
CA ASN A 100 -23.70 -3.77 -5.44
C ASN A 100 -24.19 -2.54 -6.24
N GLU A 101 -25.24 -1.85 -5.77
CA GLU A 101 -25.82 -0.68 -6.43
C GLU A 101 -25.52 0.63 -5.67
N ASP A 102 -24.86 0.57 -4.53
CA ASP A 102 -24.43 1.75 -3.76
C ASP A 102 -23.21 2.40 -4.43
N ARG A 103 -23.48 3.28 -5.38
CA ARG A 103 -22.44 3.92 -6.18
C ARG A 103 -21.45 4.74 -5.34
N GLU A 104 -21.94 5.48 -4.35
CA GLU A 104 -21.07 6.30 -3.50
C GLU A 104 -20.09 5.43 -2.71
N PHE A 105 -20.59 4.35 -2.14
CA PHE A 105 -19.75 3.37 -1.43
C PHE A 105 -18.74 2.69 -2.37
N LEU A 106 -19.18 2.24 -3.55
CA LEU A 106 -18.31 1.60 -4.54
C LEU A 106 -17.22 2.54 -5.07
N GLU A 107 -17.53 3.82 -5.32
CA GLU A 107 -16.55 4.82 -5.75
C GLU A 107 -15.47 5.05 -4.69
N GLN A 108 -15.83 5.07 -3.41
CA GLN A 108 -14.85 5.16 -2.32
C GLN A 108 -13.91 3.94 -2.28
N LEU A 109 -14.45 2.73 -2.50
CA LEU A 109 -13.66 1.51 -2.58
C LEU A 109 -12.71 1.50 -3.78
N LEU A 110 -13.11 2.09 -4.91
CA LEU A 110 -12.33 2.16 -6.14
C LEU A 110 -11.31 3.32 -6.17
N THR A 111 -11.14 4.05 -5.06
CA THR A 111 -10.12 5.10 -4.97
C THR A 111 -8.75 4.53 -5.37
N PRO A 112 -8.07 5.11 -6.39
CA PRO A 112 -6.79 4.59 -6.87
C PRO A 112 -5.73 4.55 -5.78
N THR A 113 -4.85 3.54 -5.85
CA THR A 113 -3.68 3.46 -4.98
C THR A 113 -2.83 4.71 -5.09
N LYS A 114 -2.50 5.33 -3.95
CA LYS A 114 -1.63 6.50 -3.91
C LYS A 114 -0.25 6.18 -4.49
N ILE A 115 0.21 7.02 -5.38
CA ILE A 115 1.55 6.95 -5.96
C ILE A 115 2.52 7.67 -5.02
N TYR A 116 3.55 6.96 -4.56
CA TYR A 116 4.50 7.45 -3.56
C TYR A 116 5.84 7.86 -4.14
N THR A 117 6.07 7.64 -5.44
CA THR A 117 7.38 7.75 -6.09
C THR A 117 8.06 9.09 -5.84
N ASP A 118 7.38 10.20 -6.12
CA ASP A 118 7.97 11.54 -5.96
C ASP A 118 8.26 11.88 -4.50
N LEU A 119 7.32 11.61 -3.61
CA LEU A 119 7.46 11.88 -2.18
C LEU A 119 8.60 11.07 -1.56
N VAL A 120 8.64 9.76 -1.86
CA VAL A 120 9.70 8.88 -1.34
C VAL A 120 11.05 9.24 -1.92
N ALA A 121 11.12 9.55 -3.23
CA ALA A 121 12.36 10.00 -3.87
C ALA A 121 12.88 11.31 -3.26
N ASP A 122 12.01 12.31 -3.04
CA ASP A 122 12.41 13.56 -2.39
C ASP A 122 12.98 13.32 -0.98
N ILE A 123 12.30 12.49 -0.19
CA ILE A 123 12.75 12.16 1.16
C ILE A 123 14.10 11.40 1.14
N THR A 124 14.21 10.35 0.33
CA THR A 124 15.44 9.54 0.28
C THR A 124 16.65 10.27 -0.28
N ASN A 125 16.45 11.28 -1.11
CA ASN A 125 17.53 12.14 -1.62
C ASN A 125 18.04 13.15 -0.59
N ARG A 126 17.25 13.47 0.43
CA ARG A 126 17.55 14.56 1.39
C ARG A 126 17.82 14.07 2.80
N PHE A 127 17.31 12.90 3.16
CA PHE A 127 17.39 12.36 4.52
C PHE A 127 17.92 10.92 4.51
N GLU A 128 18.57 10.51 5.59
CA GLU A 128 19.03 9.13 5.72
C GLU A 128 17.87 8.21 6.09
N VAL A 129 17.36 7.46 5.10
CA VAL A 129 16.35 6.41 5.31
C VAL A 129 17.06 5.09 5.54
N HIS A 130 16.76 4.42 6.66
CA HIS A 130 17.39 3.15 7.04
C HIS A 130 16.67 1.95 6.43
N SER A 131 15.34 2.02 6.29
CA SER A 131 14.50 1.02 5.63
C SER A 131 13.15 1.62 5.25
N MET A 132 12.42 0.94 4.39
CA MET A 132 11.07 1.35 4.00
C MET A 132 10.19 0.14 3.70
N ALA A 133 8.86 0.33 3.78
CA ALA A 133 7.87 -0.68 3.46
C ALA A 133 6.65 -0.06 2.77
N HIS A 134 6.29 -0.57 1.59
CA HIS A 134 4.99 -0.32 0.99
C HIS A 134 3.98 -1.26 1.65
N ILE A 135 2.94 -0.70 2.26
CA ILE A 135 1.96 -1.47 3.02
C ILE A 135 0.91 -2.03 2.08
N THR A 136 0.95 -3.33 1.90
CA THR A 136 0.10 -4.12 1.02
C THR A 136 -0.64 -5.21 1.80
N GLY A 137 -0.95 -6.37 1.20
CA GLY A 137 -1.54 -7.50 1.91
C GLY A 137 -0.71 -7.89 3.13
N GLY A 138 -1.37 -8.30 4.21
CA GLY A 138 -0.75 -8.54 5.50
C GLY A 138 -0.61 -7.30 6.40
N GLY A 139 -1.09 -6.13 5.94
CA GLY A 139 -1.14 -4.89 6.72
C GLY A 139 0.23 -4.42 7.21
N LEU A 140 0.23 -3.66 8.32
CA LEU A 140 1.47 -3.15 8.91
C LEU A 140 2.36 -4.28 9.44
N GLU A 141 1.77 -5.31 10.05
CA GLU A 141 2.50 -6.41 10.69
C GLU A 141 3.45 -7.11 9.73
N GLU A 142 2.94 -7.67 8.63
CA GLU A 142 3.79 -8.43 7.69
C GLU A 142 4.80 -7.55 6.96
N ASN A 143 4.39 -6.35 6.57
CA ASN A 143 5.24 -5.47 5.77
C ASN A 143 6.37 -4.85 6.59
N LEU A 144 6.11 -4.41 7.82
CA LEU A 144 7.15 -3.89 8.70
C LEU A 144 8.05 -5.00 9.26
N SER A 145 7.52 -6.21 9.50
CA SER A 145 8.34 -7.36 9.91
C SER A 145 9.46 -7.67 8.91
N ARG A 146 9.21 -7.46 7.61
CA ARG A 146 10.23 -7.64 6.56
C ARG A 146 11.21 -6.48 6.46
N ALA A 147 10.80 -5.30 6.92
CA ALA A 147 11.60 -4.08 6.86
C ALA A 147 12.60 -3.93 8.01
N VAL A 148 12.55 -4.78 9.04
CA VAL A 148 13.44 -4.72 10.20
C VAL A 148 14.38 -5.94 10.26
N PRO A 149 15.62 -5.77 10.81
CA PRO A 149 16.53 -6.89 11.04
C PRO A 149 15.97 -7.90 12.03
N GLN A 150 16.44 -9.13 11.95
CA GLN A 150 15.99 -10.24 12.80
C GLN A 150 16.16 -9.97 14.32
N ALA A 151 17.12 -9.14 14.70
CA ALA A 151 17.39 -8.80 16.10
C ALA A 151 16.51 -7.68 16.68
N LEU A 152 15.62 -7.10 15.84
CA LEU A 152 14.83 -5.92 16.20
C LEU A 152 13.32 -6.18 16.03
N THR A 153 12.53 -5.33 16.66
CA THR A 153 11.06 -5.32 16.61
C THR A 153 10.57 -3.94 16.19
N ALA A 154 9.67 -3.88 15.22
CA ALA A 154 8.88 -2.69 14.92
C ALA A 154 7.71 -2.58 15.91
N LYS A 155 7.66 -1.52 16.69
CA LYS A 155 6.56 -1.21 17.62
C LYS A 155 5.72 -0.09 17.05
N VAL A 156 4.44 -0.34 16.80
CA VAL A 156 3.51 0.63 16.23
C VAL A 156 2.44 0.99 17.26
N ASP A 157 2.33 2.28 17.54
CA ASP A 157 1.31 2.84 18.43
C ASP A 157 0.03 3.11 17.65
N LEU A 158 -1.00 2.30 17.91
CA LEU A 158 -2.32 2.44 17.28
C LEU A 158 -3.01 3.76 17.62
N SER A 159 -2.63 4.46 18.68
CA SER A 159 -3.19 5.76 19.03
C SER A 159 -2.59 6.91 18.23
N SER A 160 -1.46 6.70 17.56
CA SER A 160 -0.69 7.73 16.83
C SER A 160 -1.34 8.14 15.50
N PHE A 161 -2.24 7.34 14.98
CA PHE A 161 -2.97 7.62 13.74
C PHE A 161 -4.44 7.18 13.85
N LYS A 162 -5.28 7.75 12.98
CA LYS A 162 -6.70 7.40 12.94
C LYS A 162 -6.97 6.45 11.78
N ILE A 163 -7.63 5.34 12.05
CA ILE A 163 -8.17 4.45 11.01
C ILE A 163 -9.29 5.21 10.28
N PRO A 164 -9.21 5.36 8.95
CA PRO A 164 -10.23 6.10 8.20
C PRO A 164 -11.62 5.45 8.32
N PRO A 165 -12.71 6.27 8.26
CA PRO A 165 -14.08 5.78 8.47
C PRO A 165 -14.49 4.61 7.57
N LEU A 166 -14.03 4.61 6.31
CA LEU A 166 -14.35 3.56 5.35
C LEU A 166 -13.87 2.16 5.82
N PHE A 167 -12.71 2.09 6.48
CA PHE A 167 -12.21 0.83 7.06
C PHE A 167 -13.07 0.37 8.25
N LEU A 168 -13.52 1.32 9.07
CA LEU A 168 -14.40 1.02 10.20
C LEU A 168 -15.77 0.55 9.71
N GLN A 169 -16.29 1.13 8.64
CA GLN A 169 -17.53 0.67 8.00
C GLN A 169 -17.40 -0.78 7.49
N ILE A 170 -16.30 -1.12 6.80
CA ILE A 170 -16.03 -2.50 6.37
C ILE A 170 -15.90 -3.44 7.58
N LYS A 171 -15.26 -3.01 8.65
CA LYS A 171 -15.15 -3.79 9.90
C LYS A 171 -16.53 -4.12 10.46
N GLU A 172 -17.42 -3.12 10.55
CA GLU A 172 -18.78 -3.29 11.06
C GLU A 172 -19.62 -4.21 10.18
N LEU A 173 -19.66 -3.96 8.86
CA LEU A 173 -20.38 -4.78 7.90
C LEU A 173 -19.88 -6.24 7.87
N GLY A 174 -18.56 -6.42 8.01
CA GLY A 174 -17.93 -7.74 8.05
C GLY A 174 -18.04 -8.43 9.42
N SER A 175 -18.51 -7.72 10.46
CA SER A 175 -18.46 -8.20 11.86
C SER A 175 -17.05 -8.67 12.27
N MET A 176 -16.04 -7.91 11.84
CA MET A 176 -14.62 -8.26 12.04
C MET A 176 -14.11 -7.77 13.39
N GLU A 177 -13.21 -8.55 13.98
CA GLU A 177 -12.38 -8.07 15.07
C GLU A 177 -11.34 -7.05 14.58
N GLN A 178 -10.90 -6.16 15.46
CA GLN A 178 -9.89 -5.15 15.09
C GLN A 178 -8.56 -5.78 14.65
N SER A 179 -8.16 -6.86 15.28
CA SER A 179 -6.96 -7.62 14.92
C SER A 179 -7.02 -8.18 13.50
N GLU A 180 -8.20 -8.60 13.05
CA GLU A 180 -8.41 -9.08 11.68
C GLU A 180 -8.34 -7.94 10.66
N LEU A 181 -8.98 -6.79 10.96
CA LEU A 181 -8.88 -5.58 10.13
C LEU A 181 -7.43 -5.17 9.90
N LEU A 182 -6.62 -5.13 10.97
CA LEU A 182 -5.22 -4.73 10.94
C LEU A 182 -4.31 -5.71 10.17
N LYS A 183 -4.69 -6.99 10.11
CA LYS A 183 -3.97 -8.01 9.32
C LYS A 183 -4.29 -7.97 7.84
N VAL A 184 -5.52 -7.61 7.48
CA VAL A 184 -5.95 -7.62 6.07
C VAL A 184 -5.64 -6.32 5.38
N PHE A 185 -5.80 -5.18 6.05
CA PHE A 185 -5.81 -3.86 5.43
C PHE A 185 -4.67 -2.96 5.93
N ASN A 186 -4.36 -1.95 5.13
CA ASN A 186 -3.38 -0.91 5.47
C ASN A 186 -3.86 0.04 6.58
N CYS A 187 -5.15 0.05 6.89
CA CYS A 187 -5.80 0.86 7.92
C CYS A 187 -5.47 2.37 7.88
N GLY A 188 -5.20 2.89 6.68
CA GLY A 188 -4.91 4.31 6.45
C GLY A 188 -3.42 4.66 6.34
N ILE A 189 -2.53 3.69 6.54
CA ILE A 189 -1.08 3.86 6.35
C ILE A 189 -0.64 3.04 5.12
N GLY A 190 -0.28 3.73 4.04
CA GLY A 190 0.07 3.03 2.79
C GLY A 190 1.56 2.86 2.56
N TYR A 191 2.40 3.63 3.25
CA TYR A 191 3.85 3.51 3.17
C TYR A 191 4.50 3.85 4.51
N CYS A 192 5.59 3.16 4.85
CA CYS A 192 6.37 3.43 6.04
C CYS A 192 7.83 3.68 5.71
N LEU A 193 8.45 4.63 6.43
CA LEU A 193 9.88 4.89 6.43
C LEU A 193 10.43 4.64 7.82
N ILE A 194 11.62 4.06 7.92
CA ILE A 194 12.35 3.91 9.17
C ILE A 194 13.58 4.80 9.09
N VAL A 195 13.69 5.75 10.00
CA VAL A 195 14.70 6.80 9.99
C VAL A 195 15.21 7.08 11.40
N ASN A 196 16.38 7.73 11.53
CA ASN A 196 16.84 8.20 12.83
C ASN A 196 15.94 9.33 13.39
N GLN A 197 16.00 9.59 14.71
CA GLN A 197 15.15 10.58 15.39
C GLN A 197 15.33 12.01 14.85
N HIS A 198 16.53 12.39 14.48
CA HIS A 198 16.82 13.73 13.97
C HIS A 198 16.16 13.99 12.62
N ASP A 199 16.29 13.05 11.70
CA ASP A 199 15.67 13.17 10.37
C ASP A 199 14.15 12.99 10.46
N ALA A 200 13.63 12.16 11.38
CA ALA A 200 12.20 12.05 11.63
C ALA A 200 11.55 13.41 11.95
N GLN A 201 12.16 14.18 12.83
CA GLN A 201 11.65 15.51 13.21
C GLN A 201 11.61 16.48 12.03
N LYS A 202 12.65 16.47 11.19
CA LYS A 202 12.70 17.31 9.99
C LYS A 202 11.65 16.89 8.96
N ILE A 203 11.55 15.58 8.67
CA ILE A 203 10.58 15.04 7.73
C ILE A 203 9.16 15.41 8.15
N ILE A 204 8.79 15.21 9.41
CA ILE A 204 7.45 15.57 9.91
C ILE A 204 7.19 17.08 9.82
N SER A 205 8.22 17.91 10.04
CA SER A 205 8.09 19.37 9.94
C SER A 205 7.85 19.83 8.50
N GLU A 206 8.47 19.16 7.51
CA GLU A 206 8.37 19.52 6.10
C GLU A 206 7.18 18.86 5.40
N PHE A 207 6.77 17.68 5.85
CA PHE A 207 5.67 16.89 5.29
C PHE A 207 4.59 16.62 6.36
N PRO A 208 3.67 17.58 6.62
CA PRO A 208 2.73 17.51 7.74
C PRO A 208 1.77 16.30 7.73
N GLU A 209 1.56 15.69 6.54
CA GLU A 209 0.78 14.48 6.39
C GLU A 209 1.48 13.23 6.94
N ILE A 210 2.81 13.23 7.03
CA ILE A 210 3.60 12.12 7.58
C ILE A 210 3.54 12.18 9.10
N LYS A 211 3.32 11.05 9.73
CA LYS A 211 3.23 10.93 11.19
C LYS A 211 4.25 9.94 11.73
N SER A 212 4.78 10.22 12.92
CA SER A 212 5.46 9.19 13.71
C SER A 212 4.39 8.22 14.21
N ILE A 213 4.49 6.97 13.80
CA ILE A 213 3.54 5.92 14.18
C ILE A 213 4.14 4.86 15.08
N GLY A 214 5.44 4.97 15.37
CA GLY A 214 6.11 3.98 16.21
C GLY A 214 7.63 4.12 16.21
N PHE A 215 8.28 3.10 16.73
CA PHE A 215 9.73 3.07 16.90
C PHE A 215 10.28 1.64 16.82
N ILE A 216 11.60 1.54 16.69
CA ILE A 216 12.33 0.27 16.66
C ILE A 216 12.88 -0.04 18.06
N SER A 217 12.66 -1.27 18.53
CA SER A 217 13.18 -1.77 19.80
C SER A 217 14.03 -3.03 19.60
N ASN A 218 14.72 -3.46 20.65
CA ASN A 218 15.31 -4.80 20.66
C ASN A 218 14.21 -5.85 20.55
N ARG A 219 14.49 -6.93 19.85
CA ARG A 219 13.55 -8.04 19.71
C ARG A 219 13.41 -8.79 21.03
N ASN A 220 12.15 -9.02 21.40
CA ASN A 220 11.80 -9.99 22.43
C ASN A 220 11.34 -11.27 21.73
N ASP A 221 10.05 -11.36 21.38
CA ASP A 221 9.46 -12.56 20.78
C ASP A 221 9.09 -12.38 19.31
N SER A 222 8.61 -11.19 18.93
CA SER A 222 8.07 -10.90 17.59
C SER A 222 8.88 -9.83 16.86
N ALA A 223 8.85 -9.88 15.51
CA ALA A 223 9.40 -8.83 14.66
C ALA A 223 8.53 -7.56 14.62
N PHE A 224 7.28 -7.67 15.08
CA PHE A 224 6.30 -6.60 15.06
C PHE A 224 5.39 -6.69 16.29
N GLU A 225 5.03 -5.55 16.87
CA GLU A 225 4.08 -5.42 17.98
C GLU A 225 3.25 -4.15 17.80
N PHE A 226 1.94 -4.23 18.05
CA PHE A 226 1.14 -3.05 18.35
C PHE A 226 1.25 -2.72 19.84
N VAL A 227 1.41 -1.41 20.17
CA VAL A 227 1.55 -0.90 21.54
C VAL A 227 0.56 0.22 21.80
#